data_f5d4a7b1f0b0f97ad0b753fe84fff23d
#
_entry.id   f5d4a7b1f0b0f97ad0b753fe84fff23d
#
_cell.length_a   1.000
_cell.length_b   1.000
_cell.length_c   1.000
_cell.angle_alpha   90.00
_cell.angle_beta   90.00
_cell.angle_gamma   90.00
#
_symmetry.space_group_name_H-M   'P 1'
#
loop_
_entity.id
_entity.type
_entity.pdbx_description
1 polymer ?
#
loop_
_entity_poly.entity_id
_entity_poly.type
_entity_poly.pdbx_seq_one_letter_code
_entity_poly.pdbx_strand_id
1 'polypeptide(L)'
;MQTGRRDVLRTGGAVAAAGAAIALGGANSPSFAATRRTSLVGGAEPGAWRELTRSLSPAARLYRPGQPEYAARATADNQRYAYVRPAGILVCATERDVQTAVRWCAEHGVPLAPRSGGHNYAGYSTTPGLVISLRAMNQVVPRGHDLRLGGGATNSDVYAARAANLYFPGGRCPEVGVAGLTLGGGLGFNDRKWGLTCDRLTETRLVLADGTLVRAAEDENPDLFWACRGGAGGNFGINTAFTFAAVPVGRLRATVFHLTYPLHAAVDVLEELRDILDTDRDNDFDVRVGFRHAGDGTATLALLGQRLGDEDGLLRRFAPLLRLRPAQAVIEERGFWSAQDFLMETPGPKEAYASKSLVPNQWPGPDTVAAIADWTRNWHPGPGRSTGYVTLFAMGGDTATRRPDETAYPHREAAFVIDIGTHWKPAAPPAQVRGLLEQTRAAHHMLRRHLNTDAAYVNFPDPDLRDWRRAYYGGNYDRLVDVKRRYDPAALFRYQQAVGRPQP
;
A
#
# COMPACT_ATOMS: atom_id res chain seq x y z
N MET A 1 13.51 -47.75 -28.44
CA MET A 1 13.41 -47.60 -29.91
C MET A 1 13.00 -46.18 -30.14
N GLN A 2 13.96 -45.31 -30.36
CA GLN A 2 14.53 -44.88 -31.66
C GLN A 2 13.41 -44.27 -32.52
N THR A 3 13.45 -43.11 -32.83
CA THR A 3 14.20 -42.15 -33.71
C THR A 3 13.14 -41.30 -34.40
N GLY A 4 13.23 -40.11 -34.75
CA GLY A 4 14.26 -39.15 -35.16
C GLY A 4 13.57 -37.99 -35.84
N ARG A 5 13.97 -36.82 -35.61
CA ARG A 5 14.81 -35.87 -36.35
C ARG A 5 14.27 -35.30 -37.69
N ARG A 6 14.36 -33.94 -37.72
CA ARG A 6 14.79 -33.06 -38.86
C ARG A 6 13.68 -32.59 -39.80
N ASP A 7 13.67 -31.42 -40.26
CA ASP A 7 14.43 -30.18 -40.46
C ASP A 7 13.67 -29.39 -41.54
N VAL A 8 13.73 -28.11 -41.50
CA VAL A 8 14.40 -27.16 -42.42
C VAL A 8 13.53 -26.16 -43.23
N LEU A 9 13.92 -24.91 -43.09
CA LEU A 9 14.04 -23.76 -44.00
C LEU A 9 12.87 -22.75 -44.12
N ARG A 10 13.12 -21.54 -43.64
CA ARG A 10 13.61 -20.27 -44.28
C ARG A 10 12.88 -19.83 -45.54
N THR A 11 12.32 -18.64 -45.47
CA THR A 11 12.41 -17.44 -46.36
C THR A 11 11.30 -16.48 -45.91
N GLY A 12 11.46 -15.22 -45.64
CA GLY A 12 12.10 -14.12 -46.31
C GLY A 12 11.05 -13.29 -47.02
N GLY A 13 10.72 -12.09 -46.54
CA GLY A 13 9.83 -11.19 -47.27
C GLY A 13 9.46 -9.95 -46.46
N ALA A 14 10.26 -8.90 -46.60
CA ALA A 14 9.91 -7.55 -46.23
C ALA A 14 8.91 -6.96 -47.24
N VAL A 15 7.81 -6.36 -46.74
CA VAL A 15 7.03 -5.41 -47.54
C VAL A 15 6.73 -4.19 -46.66
N ALA A 16 7.32 -3.08 -47.08
CA ALA A 16 6.94 -1.74 -46.69
C ALA A 16 5.68 -1.34 -47.48
N ALA A 17 4.72 -0.74 -46.84
CA ALA A 17 3.68 0.04 -47.51
C ALA A 17 3.25 1.23 -46.69
N ALA A 18 3.30 2.33 -47.35
CA ALA A 18 3.06 3.71 -47.04
C ALA A 18 1.59 4.04 -46.66
N GLY A 19 1.49 5.11 -45.93
CA GLY A 19 0.51 6.05 -45.59
C GLY A 19 -0.81 6.17 -46.31
N ALA A 20 -1.81 6.59 -45.52
CA ALA A 20 -2.86 7.52 -45.95
C ALA A 20 -3.33 8.34 -44.76
N ALA A 21 -3.05 9.64 -44.83
CA ALA A 21 -3.64 10.66 -43.97
C ALA A 21 -5.06 10.98 -44.48
N ILE A 22 -6.02 11.04 -43.54
CA ILE A 22 -7.27 11.76 -43.79
C ILE A 22 -7.36 12.86 -42.76
N ALA A 23 -7.27 14.11 -43.22
CA ALA A 23 -7.51 15.33 -42.50
C ALA A 23 -9.03 15.66 -42.53
N LEU A 24 -9.62 15.98 -41.41
CA LEU A 24 -10.82 16.81 -41.31
C LEU A 24 -10.75 17.72 -40.07
N GLY A 25 -10.58 18.96 -40.33
CA GLY A 25 -11.33 20.16 -39.90
C GLY A 25 -11.38 20.52 -38.41
N GLY A 26 -10.52 21.37 -37.96
CA GLY A 26 -10.70 22.76 -37.57
C GLY A 26 -11.51 23.05 -36.29
N ALA A 27 -10.80 23.43 -35.18
CA ALA A 27 -11.25 24.52 -34.32
C ALA A 27 -10.04 25.07 -33.54
N ASN A 28 -9.90 26.38 -33.55
CA ASN A 28 -8.81 27.19 -33.02
C ASN A 28 -8.61 27.01 -31.49
N SER A 29 -7.40 26.72 -31.09
CA SER A 29 -6.90 26.93 -29.73
C SER A 29 -5.65 27.79 -29.78
N PRO A 30 -5.45 28.73 -28.84
CA PRO A 30 -4.35 29.70 -28.93
C PRO A 30 -3.00 29.02 -28.74
N SER A 31 -2.13 29.32 -29.70
CA SER A 31 -0.73 28.94 -29.74
C SER A 31 0.01 29.61 -28.57
N PHE A 32 0.33 28.83 -27.52
CA PHE A 32 1.42 29.16 -26.64
C PHE A 32 2.73 28.75 -27.34
N ALA A 33 3.54 29.74 -27.66
CA ALA A 33 4.88 29.57 -28.16
C ALA A 33 5.72 28.83 -27.12
N ALA A 34 5.78 27.51 -27.21
CA ALA A 34 6.69 26.68 -26.45
C ALA A 34 8.08 26.84 -27.04
N THR A 35 8.93 27.60 -26.37
CA THR A 35 10.38 27.51 -26.53
C THR A 35 10.73 26.02 -26.35
N ARG A 36 11.13 25.36 -27.44
CA ARG A 36 11.65 23.99 -27.43
C ARG A 36 12.94 23.95 -26.61
N ARG A 37 12.82 23.83 -25.30
CA ARG A 37 13.79 23.06 -24.54
C ARG A 37 13.44 21.60 -24.83
N THR A 38 14.28 20.90 -25.54
CA THR A 38 14.33 19.44 -25.58
C THR A 38 14.53 18.99 -24.13
N SER A 39 13.44 18.84 -23.39
CA SER A 39 13.45 18.25 -22.05
C SER A 39 13.82 16.77 -22.24
N LEU A 40 15.06 16.43 -21.93
CA LEU A 40 15.44 15.07 -21.59
C LEU A 40 14.48 14.60 -20.51
N VAL A 41 13.55 13.74 -20.86
CA VAL A 41 12.59 13.16 -19.92
C VAL A 41 13.39 12.45 -18.83
N GLY A 42 13.51 13.09 -17.65
CA GLY A 42 14.12 12.50 -16.45
C GLY A 42 15.63 12.59 -16.30
N GLY A 43 16.38 13.31 -17.16
CA GLY A 43 17.85 13.22 -17.17
C GLY A 43 18.58 14.53 -16.87
N ALA A 44 19.30 14.60 -15.75
CA ALA A 44 20.40 15.55 -15.58
C ALA A 44 21.56 15.16 -16.52
N GLU A 45 22.44 16.15 -16.83
CA GLU A 45 23.65 15.92 -17.64
C GLU A 45 24.56 14.86 -16.99
N PRO A 46 25.35 14.12 -17.78
CA PRO A 46 26.27 13.09 -17.24
C PRO A 46 27.22 13.61 -16.18
N GLY A 47 27.60 14.88 -16.25
CA GLY A 47 28.43 15.55 -15.24
C GLY A 47 27.77 15.61 -13.87
N ALA A 48 26.51 16.03 -13.82
CA ALA A 48 25.74 16.12 -12.58
C ALA A 48 25.58 14.78 -11.88
N TRP A 49 25.39 13.68 -12.64
CA TRP A 49 25.33 12.34 -12.03
C TRP A 49 26.67 11.90 -11.40
N ARG A 50 27.80 12.30 -11.98
CA ARG A 50 29.12 12.02 -11.40
C ARG A 50 29.34 12.86 -10.12
N GLU A 51 28.87 14.08 -10.12
CA GLU A 51 28.88 14.95 -8.94
C GLU A 51 28.06 14.36 -7.81
N LEU A 52 26.80 13.96 -8.07
CA LEU A 52 25.99 13.24 -7.09
C LEU A 52 26.77 12.05 -6.49
N THR A 53 27.34 11.19 -7.34
CA THR A 53 28.06 10.00 -6.89
C THR A 53 29.23 10.34 -5.95
N ARG A 54 29.98 11.41 -6.24
CA ARG A 54 31.14 11.84 -5.40
C ARG A 54 30.71 12.42 -4.07
N SER A 55 29.49 12.97 -3.98
CA SER A 55 28.97 13.62 -2.78
C SER A 55 28.31 12.65 -1.80
N LEU A 56 28.15 11.38 -2.18
CA LEU A 56 27.54 10.35 -1.37
C LEU A 56 28.53 9.70 -0.40
N SER A 57 28.00 9.10 0.67
CA SER A 57 28.79 8.27 1.57
C SER A 57 29.34 7.02 0.85
N PRO A 58 30.46 6.44 1.33
CA PRO A 58 31.04 5.23 0.70
C PRO A 58 30.10 4.01 0.72
N ALA A 59 29.13 3.99 1.61
CA ALA A 59 28.16 2.90 1.74
C ALA A 59 26.94 3.05 0.81
N ALA A 60 26.64 4.28 0.32
CA ALA A 60 25.56 4.51 -0.63
C ALA A 60 25.87 3.93 -2.01
N ARG A 61 24.83 3.58 -2.77
CA ARG A 61 24.99 3.00 -4.12
C ARG A 61 23.99 3.65 -5.08
N LEU A 62 24.51 4.19 -6.18
CA LEU A 62 23.72 4.72 -7.28
C LEU A 62 23.73 3.74 -8.46
N TYR A 63 22.56 3.27 -8.85
CA TYR A 63 22.36 2.36 -9.99
C TYR A 63 21.75 3.12 -11.16
N ARG A 64 22.35 2.97 -12.34
CA ARG A 64 21.92 3.61 -13.59
C ARG A 64 21.55 2.56 -14.64
N PRO A 65 20.69 2.90 -15.63
CA PRO A 65 20.43 2.00 -16.77
C PRO A 65 21.72 1.44 -17.36
N GLY A 66 21.70 0.14 -17.68
CA GLY A 66 22.86 -0.59 -18.21
C GLY A 66 23.75 -1.24 -17.13
N GLN A 67 23.59 -0.93 -15.84
CA GLN A 67 24.32 -1.59 -14.78
C GLN A 67 23.63 -2.91 -14.37
N PRO A 68 24.39 -3.94 -13.95
CA PRO A 68 23.86 -5.30 -13.72
C PRO A 68 22.65 -5.34 -12.75
N GLU A 69 22.70 -4.63 -11.63
CA GLU A 69 21.64 -4.67 -10.60
C GLU A 69 20.48 -3.69 -10.86
N TYR A 70 20.60 -2.84 -11.87
CA TYR A 70 19.61 -1.79 -12.12
C TYR A 70 18.21 -2.36 -12.35
N ALA A 71 18.07 -3.39 -13.20
CA ALA A 71 16.78 -3.94 -13.60
C ALA A 71 15.98 -4.45 -12.39
N ALA A 72 16.63 -5.18 -11.50
CA ALA A 72 16.01 -5.72 -10.28
C ALA A 72 15.55 -4.60 -9.32
N ARG A 73 16.36 -3.54 -9.19
CA ARG A 73 16.06 -2.42 -8.27
C ARG A 73 15.08 -1.40 -8.86
N ALA A 74 15.03 -1.28 -10.20
CA ALA A 74 14.11 -0.35 -10.87
C ALA A 74 12.65 -0.74 -10.70
N THR A 75 12.37 -2.04 -10.60
CA THR A 75 11.02 -2.58 -10.60
C THR A 75 10.33 -2.34 -9.26
N ALA A 76 9.17 -1.67 -9.30
CA ALA A 76 8.27 -1.55 -8.16
C ALA A 76 7.60 -2.90 -7.85
N ASP A 77 6.98 -3.03 -6.70
CA ASP A 77 6.23 -4.23 -6.35
C ASP A 77 5.08 -4.47 -7.34
N ASN A 78 4.20 -3.50 -7.52
CA ASN A 78 3.13 -3.57 -8.51
C ASN A 78 3.68 -3.54 -9.93
N GLN A 79 3.67 -4.69 -10.60
CA GLN A 79 4.20 -4.85 -11.97
C GLN A 79 3.41 -4.08 -13.02
N ARG A 80 2.22 -3.59 -12.71
CA ARG A 80 1.46 -2.66 -13.56
C ARG A 80 2.28 -1.42 -13.93
N TYR A 81 3.22 -1.02 -13.08
CA TYR A 81 4.08 0.16 -13.25
C TYR A 81 5.52 -0.20 -13.64
N ALA A 82 5.81 -1.45 -14.03
CA ALA A 82 7.14 -1.89 -14.44
C ALA A 82 7.68 -1.17 -15.70
N TYR A 83 6.80 -0.51 -16.45
CA TYR A 83 7.19 0.32 -17.60
C TYR A 83 7.87 1.63 -17.20
N VAL A 84 7.69 2.10 -15.97
CA VAL A 84 8.37 3.31 -15.45
C VAL A 84 9.83 2.95 -15.17
N ARG A 85 10.75 3.54 -15.96
CA ARG A 85 12.18 3.29 -15.84
C ARG A 85 12.88 4.51 -15.22
N PRO A 86 13.34 4.43 -13.94
CA PRO A 86 14.06 5.52 -13.31
C PRO A 86 15.36 5.89 -14.04
N ALA A 87 15.68 7.17 -14.14
CA ALA A 87 17.00 7.60 -14.63
C ALA A 87 18.13 7.18 -13.66
N GLY A 88 17.79 6.98 -12.38
CA GLY A 88 18.68 6.42 -11.37
C GLY A 88 17.93 5.87 -10.17
N ILE A 89 18.55 4.91 -9.47
CA ILE A 89 18.09 4.42 -8.17
C ILE A 89 19.24 4.60 -7.19
N LEU A 90 19.07 5.49 -6.21
CA LEU A 90 20.01 5.71 -5.14
C LEU A 90 19.59 4.94 -3.90
N VAL A 91 20.38 3.98 -3.48
CA VAL A 91 20.24 3.30 -2.18
C VAL A 91 21.04 4.10 -1.16
N CYS A 92 20.35 4.86 -0.34
CA CYS A 92 20.93 5.69 0.71
C CYS A 92 21.29 4.82 1.93
N ALA A 93 22.48 5.04 2.49
CA ALA A 93 22.93 4.38 3.70
C ALA A 93 22.79 5.28 4.95
N THR A 94 22.71 6.59 4.75
CA THR A 94 22.66 7.61 5.82
C THR A 94 21.65 8.70 5.50
N GLU A 95 21.24 9.45 6.53
CA GLU A 95 20.38 10.64 6.37
C GLU A 95 21.09 11.71 5.50
N ARG A 96 22.41 11.81 5.58
CA ARG A 96 23.20 12.72 4.75
C ARG A 96 23.10 12.38 3.26
N ASP A 97 23.04 11.10 2.90
CA ASP A 97 22.82 10.70 1.49
C ASP A 97 21.46 11.14 1.00
N VAL A 98 20.42 11.03 1.86
CA VAL A 98 19.07 11.51 1.54
C VAL A 98 19.05 13.03 1.36
N GLN A 99 19.68 13.79 2.26
CA GLN A 99 19.81 15.25 2.17
C GLN A 99 20.51 15.65 0.87
N THR A 100 21.62 14.98 0.54
CA THR A 100 22.38 15.21 -0.69
C THR A 100 21.52 14.95 -1.92
N ALA A 101 20.79 13.84 -1.96
CA ALA A 101 19.93 13.46 -3.07
C ALA A 101 18.76 14.45 -3.27
N VAL A 102 18.13 14.89 -2.19
CA VAL A 102 17.02 15.86 -2.25
C VAL A 102 17.50 17.19 -2.81
N ARG A 103 18.60 17.76 -2.27
CA ARG A 103 19.19 19.01 -2.79
C ARG A 103 19.58 18.89 -4.25
N TRP A 104 20.25 17.80 -4.61
CA TRP A 104 20.65 17.54 -6.01
C TRP A 104 19.43 17.49 -6.95
N CYS A 105 18.34 16.79 -6.54
CA CYS A 105 17.12 16.75 -7.34
C CYS A 105 16.48 18.13 -7.51
N ALA A 106 16.45 18.94 -6.45
CA ALA A 106 15.92 20.29 -6.47
C ALA A 106 16.75 21.21 -7.41
N GLU A 107 18.07 21.16 -7.33
CA GLU A 107 19.00 21.95 -8.12
C GLU A 107 18.94 21.61 -9.62
N HIS A 108 18.89 20.31 -9.95
CA HIS A 108 18.89 19.86 -11.33
C HIS A 108 17.49 19.66 -11.93
N GLY A 109 16.42 19.97 -11.20
CA GLY A 109 15.03 19.78 -11.65
C GLY A 109 14.65 18.33 -11.92
N VAL A 110 15.35 17.36 -11.31
CA VAL A 110 15.12 15.93 -11.49
C VAL A 110 13.94 15.48 -10.64
N PRO A 111 12.88 14.88 -11.23
CA PRO A 111 11.79 14.32 -10.45
C PRO A 111 12.31 13.25 -9.49
N LEU A 112 11.81 13.22 -8.26
CA LEU A 112 12.20 12.23 -7.28
C LEU A 112 11.01 11.42 -6.76
N ALA A 113 11.27 10.18 -6.29
CA ALA A 113 10.32 9.38 -5.53
C ALA A 113 11.04 8.68 -4.36
N PRO A 114 10.60 8.89 -3.11
CA PRO A 114 11.09 8.12 -1.99
C PRO A 114 10.58 6.68 -2.05
N ARG A 115 11.44 5.72 -1.67
CA ARG A 115 11.07 4.31 -1.65
C ARG A 115 11.58 3.63 -0.37
N SER A 116 10.65 3.11 0.43
CA SER A 116 10.91 2.15 1.50
C SER A 116 10.77 0.72 0.92
N GLY A 117 9.67 0.01 1.13
CA GLY A 117 9.38 -1.31 0.54
C GLY A 117 8.95 -1.29 -0.94
N GLY A 118 8.43 -0.17 -1.44
CA GLY A 118 8.02 -0.05 -2.85
C GLY A 118 6.60 -0.54 -3.18
N HIS A 119 5.77 -0.80 -2.19
CA HIS A 119 4.43 -1.39 -2.31
C HIS A 119 3.29 -0.40 -2.63
N ASN A 120 3.57 0.81 -3.11
CA ASN A 120 2.50 1.75 -3.43
C ASN A 120 1.65 1.22 -4.60
N TYR A 121 0.34 1.08 -4.40
CA TYR A 121 -0.62 0.48 -5.34
C TYR A 121 -0.77 1.29 -6.64
N ALA A 122 -0.59 2.61 -6.58
CA ALA A 122 -0.64 3.50 -7.74
C ALA A 122 0.74 3.80 -8.36
N GLY A 123 1.80 3.12 -7.90
CA GLY A 123 3.15 3.27 -8.46
C GLY A 123 3.88 4.54 -8.03
N TYR A 124 3.42 5.27 -6.98
CA TYR A 124 4.03 6.53 -6.54
C TYR A 124 5.40 6.37 -5.87
N SER A 125 5.86 5.12 -5.63
CA SER A 125 7.22 4.80 -5.18
C SER A 125 8.23 4.67 -6.31
N THR A 126 7.86 5.04 -7.54
CA THR A 126 8.74 5.08 -8.71
C THR A 126 8.53 6.37 -9.52
N THR A 127 9.54 6.74 -10.32
CA THR A 127 9.56 7.99 -11.10
C THR A 127 10.48 7.79 -12.31
N PRO A 128 10.30 8.50 -13.43
CA PRO A 128 11.30 8.54 -14.49
C PRO A 128 12.62 9.24 -14.09
N GLY A 129 12.64 9.98 -12.96
CA GLY A 129 13.82 10.67 -12.42
C GLY A 129 14.66 9.79 -11.48
N LEU A 130 14.89 10.26 -10.24
CA LEU A 130 15.66 9.57 -9.21
C LEU A 130 14.76 8.89 -8.19
N VAL A 131 14.85 7.57 -8.05
CA VAL A 131 14.29 6.85 -6.90
C VAL A 131 15.30 6.94 -5.76
N ILE A 132 14.87 7.52 -4.63
CA ILE A 132 15.64 7.60 -3.39
C ILE A 132 15.19 6.45 -2.49
N SER A 133 15.94 5.35 -2.52
CA SER A 133 15.65 4.15 -1.76
C SER A 133 16.29 4.19 -0.39
N LEU A 134 15.47 3.96 0.63
CA LEU A 134 15.91 3.90 2.03
C LEU A 134 16.27 2.47 2.47
N ARG A 135 16.22 1.48 1.58
CA ARG A 135 16.27 0.06 1.95
C ARG A 135 17.53 -0.38 2.72
N ALA A 136 18.64 0.36 2.62
CA ALA A 136 19.82 0.11 3.45
C ALA A 136 19.73 0.75 4.87
N MET A 137 18.72 1.58 5.12
CA MET A 137 18.44 2.19 6.42
C MET A 137 17.29 1.42 7.10
N ASN A 138 17.49 0.12 7.36
CA ASN A 138 16.43 -0.80 7.79
C ASN A 138 16.60 -1.30 9.23
N GLN A 139 17.44 -0.68 10.01
CA GLN A 139 17.69 -1.06 11.40
C GLN A 139 16.39 -0.96 12.23
N VAL A 140 16.23 -1.92 13.16
CA VAL A 140 15.19 -1.93 14.19
C VAL A 140 15.87 -2.03 15.54
N VAL A 141 15.76 -0.99 16.36
CA VAL A 141 16.50 -0.85 17.62
C VAL A 141 15.53 -0.63 18.77
N PRO A 142 15.45 -1.57 19.73
CA PRO A 142 14.72 -1.36 20.98
C PRO A 142 15.38 -0.27 21.84
N ARG A 143 14.55 0.59 22.45
CA ARG A 143 14.98 1.62 23.40
C ARG A 143 13.96 1.74 24.55
N GLY A 144 14.19 1.03 25.64
CA GLY A 144 13.21 0.96 26.73
C GLY A 144 11.90 0.33 26.25
N HIS A 145 10.83 1.10 26.29
CA HIS A 145 9.52 0.69 25.78
C HIS A 145 9.26 1.11 24.34
N ASP A 146 10.25 1.67 23.66
CA ASP A 146 10.10 2.13 22.28
C ASP A 146 10.84 1.21 21.30
N LEU A 147 10.37 1.22 20.04
CA LEU A 147 11.09 0.68 18.89
C LEU A 147 11.45 1.81 17.94
N ARG A 148 12.74 2.00 17.68
CA ARG A 148 13.24 2.92 16.67
C ARG A 148 13.59 2.17 15.40
N LEU A 149 13.04 2.65 14.27
CA LEU A 149 13.22 2.07 12.95
C LEU A 149 13.85 3.06 11.98
N GLY A 150 14.70 2.56 11.08
CA GLY A 150 15.10 3.31 9.89
C GLY A 150 13.99 3.34 8.85
N GLY A 151 13.95 4.38 8.01
CA GLY A 151 12.90 4.59 7.01
C GLY A 151 12.80 3.51 5.93
N GLY A 152 13.81 2.65 5.81
CA GLY A 152 13.83 1.49 4.92
C GLY A 152 13.37 0.18 5.55
N ALA A 153 13.02 0.15 6.83
CA ALA A 153 12.53 -1.05 7.50
C ALA A 153 11.22 -1.56 6.86
N THR A 154 11.12 -2.87 6.73
CA THR A 154 9.92 -3.59 6.29
C THR A 154 9.29 -4.32 7.47
N ASN A 155 8.07 -4.85 7.28
CA ASN A 155 7.43 -5.66 8.31
C ASN A 155 8.32 -6.86 8.72
N SER A 156 8.99 -7.53 7.77
CA SER A 156 9.93 -8.62 8.10
C SER A 156 11.10 -8.16 8.98
N ASP A 157 11.65 -6.97 8.75
CA ASP A 157 12.73 -6.44 9.60
C ASP A 157 12.25 -6.25 11.05
N VAL A 158 11.01 -5.76 11.24
CA VAL A 158 10.39 -5.60 12.56
C VAL A 158 10.17 -6.94 13.24
N TYR A 159 9.58 -7.92 12.54
CA TYR A 159 9.36 -9.25 13.10
C TYR A 159 10.66 -10.02 13.36
N ALA A 160 11.73 -9.76 12.60
CA ALA A 160 13.04 -10.32 12.90
C ALA A 160 13.64 -9.80 14.22
N ALA A 161 13.27 -8.58 14.65
CA ALA A 161 13.70 -7.97 15.90
C ALA A 161 12.88 -8.42 17.14
N ARG A 162 12.06 -9.46 17.03
CA ARG A 162 11.14 -9.96 18.07
C ARG A 162 11.77 -10.41 19.39
N ALA A 163 13.09 -10.61 19.44
CA ALA A 163 13.79 -10.96 20.68
C ALA A 163 13.62 -9.94 21.81
N ALA A 164 13.31 -8.68 21.47
CA ALA A 164 12.99 -7.65 22.45
C ALA A 164 11.59 -7.81 23.07
N ASN A 165 10.73 -8.67 22.51
CA ASN A 165 9.31 -8.83 22.89
C ASN A 165 8.51 -7.53 22.89
N LEU A 166 8.88 -6.58 22.03
CA LEU A 166 8.20 -5.31 21.82
C LEU A 166 7.49 -5.32 20.46
N TYR A 167 6.25 -4.88 20.45
CA TYR A 167 5.37 -4.88 19.27
C TYR A 167 4.63 -3.56 19.12
N PHE A 168 4.33 -3.17 17.90
CA PHE A 168 3.31 -2.19 17.54
C PHE A 168 2.48 -2.74 16.38
N PRO A 169 1.21 -2.34 16.21
CA PRO A 169 0.40 -2.81 15.09
C PRO A 169 1.08 -2.51 13.76
N GLY A 170 1.34 -3.54 12.99
CA GLY A 170 2.03 -3.46 11.70
C GLY A 170 1.36 -4.35 10.66
N GLY A 171 1.71 -4.14 9.40
CA GLY A 171 1.15 -4.90 8.29
C GLY A 171 1.60 -6.36 8.26
N ARG A 172 0.88 -7.18 7.50
CA ARG A 172 1.17 -8.62 7.37
C ARG A 172 1.98 -8.98 6.12
N CYS A 173 2.08 -8.11 5.13
CA CYS A 173 2.92 -8.38 3.96
C CYS A 173 4.38 -8.12 4.33
N PRO A 174 5.29 -9.13 4.26
CA PRO A 174 6.64 -9.01 4.81
C PRO A 174 7.48 -7.92 4.15
N GLU A 175 7.29 -7.68 2.85
CA GLU A 175 8.09 -6.72 2.06
C GLU A 175 7.54 -5.28 2.12
N VAL A 176 6.36 -5.06 2.73
CA VAL A 176 5.81 -3.71 2.87
C VAL A 176 6.68 -2.87 3.78
N GLY A 177 7.07 -1.69 3.30
CA GLY A 177 7.86 -0.73 4.06
C GLY A 177 7.03 -0.06 5.15
N VAL A 178 7.50 -0.12 6.39
CA VAL A 178 6.82 0.45 7.55
C VAL A 178 6.60 1.96 7.40
N ALA A 179 7.52 2.66 6.74
CA ALA A 179 7.38 4.09 6.49
C ALA A 179 6.10 4.43 5.71
N GLY A 180 5.91 3.82 4.52
CA GLY A 180 4.71 4.06 3.71
C GLY A 180 3.43 3.63 4.43
N LEU A 181 3.47 2.49 5.12
CA LEU A 181 2.37 1.97 5.91
C LEU A 181 1.93 2.99 6.97
N THR A 182 2.85 3.44 7.83
CA THR A 182 2.60 4.37 8.94
C THR A 182 2.07 5.72 8.45
N LEU A 183 2.71 6.28 7.42
CA LEU A 183 2.39 7.63 6.94
C LEU A 183 0.97 7.78 6.38
N GLY A 184 0.32 6.67 5.99
CA GLY A 184 -1.08 6.68 5.56
C GLY A 184 -2.07 6.07 6.57
N GLY A 185 -1.64 5.77 7.80
CA GLY A 185 -2.43 5.11 8.84
C GLY A 185 -1.81 3.80 9.28
N GLY A 186 -1.91 2.76 8.47
CA GLY A 186 -1.34 1.43 8.71
C GLY A 186 -2.33 0.47 9.34
N LEU A 187 -2.71 -0.58 8.58
CA LEU A 187 -3.63 -1.64 9.00
C LEU A 187 -2.85 -2.92 9.35
N GLY A 188 -3.21 -3.55 10.45
CA GLY A 188 -2.65 -4.82 10.94
C GLY A 188 -3.70 -5.80 11.44
N PHE A 189 -3.34 -6.70 12.35
CA PHE A 189 -4.24 -7.65 13.02
C PHE A 189 -4.41 -7.37 14.52
N ASN A 190 -3.99 -6.22 14.99
CA ASN A 190 -4.15 -5.80 16.38
C ASN A 190 -4.60 -4.33 16.47
N ASP A 191 -5.15 -3.82 15.37
CA ASP A 191 -5.54 -2.41 15.26
C ASP A 191 -6.69 -2.09 16.22
N ARG A 192 -7.63 -3.01 16.37
CA ARG A 192 -8.75 -2.87 17.31
C ARG A 192 -8.28 -2.82 18.77
N LYS A 193 -7.14 -3.47 19.09
CA LYS A 193 -6.59 -3.48 20.46
C LYS A 193 -5.69 -2.29 20.77
N TRP A 194 -4.86 -1.86 19.80
CA TRP A 194 -3.79 -0.90 20.05
C TRP A 194 -3.74 0.28 19.09
N GLY A 195 -4.78 0.49 18.28
CA GLY A 195 -4.86 1.55 17.27
C GLY A 195 -4.10 1.20 15.98
N LEU A 196 -4.18 2.10 15.02
CA LEU A 196 -3.43 2.01 13.76
C LEU A 196 -1.92 2.12 13.99
N THR A 197 -1.10 1.70 13.03
CA THR A 197 0.36 1.87 13.10
C THR A 197 0.74 3.32 13.41
N CYS A 198 0.11 4.31 12.77
CA CYS A 198 0.37 5.73 13.00
C CYS A 198 -0.02 6.23 14.39
N ASP A 199 -0.91 5.54 15.10
CA ASP A 199 -1.33 5.91 16.45
C ASP A 199 -0.28 5.57 17.51
N ARG A 200 0.63 4.65 17.17
CA ARG A 200 1.77 4.28 18.02
C ARG A 200 3.04 5.09 17.72
N LEU A 201 3.04 5.91 16.66
CA LEU A 201 4.15 6.78 16.32
C LEU A 201 4.28 7.89 17.35
N THR A 202 5.49 8.06 17.93
CA THR A 202 5.82 9.13 18.89
C THR A 202 6.77 10.16 18.29
N GLU A 203 7.56 9.78 17.30
CA GLU A 203 8.53 10.64 16.66
C GLU A 203 8.84 10.14 15.25
N THR A 204 9.12 11.07 14.33
CA THR A 204 9.75 10.75 13.05
C THR A 204 10.79 11.82 12.70
N ARG A 205 11.85 11.41 11.99
CA ARG A 205 12.83 12.33 11.40
C ARG A 205 12.69 12.31 9.89
N LEU A 206 12.73 13.47 9.28
CA LEU A 206 12.56 13.56 7.83
C LEU A 206 13.44 14.66 7.21
N VAL A 207 13.82 14.43 5.95
CA VAL A 207 14.53 15.39 5.12
C VAL A 207 13.50 16.18 4.32
N LEU A 208 13.47 17.51 4.50
CA LEU A 208 12.58 18.46 3.83
C LEU A 208 13.03 18.77 2.40
N ALA A 209 12.24 19.55 1.68
CA ALA A 209 12.51 19.91 0.28
C ALA A 209 13.79 20.71 0.06
N ASP A 210 14.25 21.47 1.04
CA ASP A 210 15.53 22.21 1.03
C ASP A 210 16.73 21.34 1.45
N GLY A 211 16.49 20.05 1.79
CA GLY A 211 17.50 19.13 2.30
C GLY A 211 17.79 19.28 3.79
N THR A 212 17.01 20.08 4.53
CA THR A 212 17.12 20.17 6.00
C THR A 212 16.58 18.90 6.63
N LEU A 213 17.29 18.36 7.62
CA LEU A 213 16.82 17.25 8.44
C LEU A 213 16.13 17.81 9.69
N VAL A 214 14.87 17.43 9.89
CA VAL A 214 14.08 17.86 11.05
C VAL A 214 13.53 16.67 11.82
N ARG A 215 13.26 16.90 13.10
CA ARG A 215 12.47 16.01 13.95
C ARG A 215 11.02 16.51 13.95
N ALA A 216 10.07 15.58 13.91
CA ALA A 216 8.65 15.85 14.07
C ALA A 216 8.08 14.97 15.18
N ALA A 217 7.56 15.60 16.22
CA ALA A 217 6.97 14.98 17.40
C ALA A 217 5.96 15.98 18.01
N GLU A 218 5.30 15.61 19.11
CA GLU A 218 4.31 16.49 19.73
C GLU A 218 4.91 17.81 20.25
N ASP A 219 6.18 17.78 20.68
CA ASP A 219 6.95 18.92 21.22
C ASP A 219 7.76 19.69 20.17
N GLU A 220 7.93 19.13 18.96
CA GLU A 220 8.73 19.74 17.91
C GLU A 220 8.10 19.51 16.54
N ASN A 221 7.83 20.59 15.79
CA ASN A 221 7.11 20.53 14.51
C ASN A 221 5.78 19.74 14.59
N PRO A 222 4.87 20.07 15.54
CA PRO A 222 3.68 19.26 15.82
C PRO A 222 2.69 19.19 14.65
N ASP A 223 2.63 20.22 13.81
CA ASP A 223 1.81 20.22 12.60
C ASP A 223 2.34 19.22 11.54
N LEU A 224 3.65 19.14 11.37
CA LEU A 224 4.29 18.15 10.51
C LEU A 224 4.15 16.73 11.08
N PHE A 225 4.26 16.57 12.41
CA PHE A 225 4.03 15.32 13.09
C PHE A 225 2.59 14.82 12.89
N TRP A 226 1.61 15.72 13.03
CA TRP A 226 0.22 15.45 12.74
C TRP A 226 0.04 14.95 11.30
N ALA A 227 0.65 15.64 10.32
CA ALA A 227 0.58 15.28 8.91
C ALA A 227 1.25 13.92 8.60
N CYS A 228 2.30 13.53 9.33
CA CYS A 228 2.95 12.22 9.20
C CYS A 228 2.12 11.06 9.78
N ARG A 229 0.96 11.34 10.40
CA ARG A 229 0.06 10.32 10.96
C ARG A 229 -1.22 10.19 10.13
N GLY A 230 -1.09 9.85 8.82
CA GLY A 230 -2.22 9.64 7.91
C GLY A 230 -2.23 10.49 6.64
N GLY A 231 -1.34 11.49 6.52
CA GLY A 231 -1.27 12.38 5.35
C GLY A 231 -0.57 11.80 4.13
N ALA A 232 -0.25 10.50 4.15
CA ALA A 232 0.48 9.72 3.16
C ALA A 232 1.97 10.03 3.02
N GLY A 233 2.74 9.04 2.56
CA GLY A 233 4.17 9.16 2.34
C GLY A 233 4.54 10.00 1.14
N GLY A 234 5.71 10.67 1.22
CA GLY A 234 6.26 11.43 0.10
C GLY A 234 5.52 12.73 -0.22
N ASN A 235 4.80 13.31 0.75
CA ASN A 235 4.13 14.59 0.61
C ASN A 235 4.94 15.76 1.19
N PHE A 236 5.54 15.59 2.36
CA PHE A 236 6.13 16.68 3.15
C PHE A 236 7.65 16.61 3.25
N GLY A 237 8.21 15.44 2.91
CA GLY A 237 9.63 15.13 3.03
C GLY A 237 9.88 13.64 2.84
N ILE A 238 11.12 13.21 3.08
CA ILE A 238 11.54 11.81 3.10
C ILE A 238 11.81 11.40 4.55
N ASN A 239 10.91 10.62 5.13
CA ASN A 239 11.04 10.16 6.51
C ASN A 239 12.16 9.09 6.60
N THR A 240 13.18 9.38 7.38
CA THR A 240 14.40 8.58 7.51
C THR A 240 14.46 7.71 8.76
N ALA A 241 13.69 8.07 9.78
CA ALA A 241 13.56 7.31 11.02
C ALA A 241 12.19 7.49 11.65
N PHE A 242 11.75 6.48 12.41
CA PHE A 242 10.49 6.44 13.13
C PHE A 242 10.72 5.88 14.53
N THR A 243 10.03 6.41 15.53
CA THR A 243 9.99 5.87 16.89
C THR A 243 8.56 5.55 17.26
N PHE A 244 8.31 4.32 17.71
CA PHE A 244 6.99 3.83 18.09
C PHE A 244 6.95 3.48 19.56
N ALA A 245 5.92 3.92 20.27
CA ALA A 245 5.57 3.39 21.57
C ALA A 245 5.15 1.92 21.40
N ALA A 246 5.97 1.00 21.89
CA ALA A 246 5.77 -0.41 21.71
C ALA A 246 5.03 -1.05 22.90
N VAL A 247 4.40 -2.19 22.64
CA VAL A 247 3.67 -2.99 23.64
C VAL A 247 4.51 -4.21 24.00
N PRO A 248 4.75 -4.52 25.28
CA PRO A 248 5.40 -5.75 25.70
C PRO A 248 4.48 -6.95 25.45
N VAL A 249 4.89 -7.88 24.59
CA VAL A 249 4.05 -9.00 24.15
C VAL A 249 4.60 -10.39 24.52
N GLY A 250 5.74 -10.46 25.19
CA GLY A 250 6.44 -11.74 25.45
C GLY A 250 5.64 -12.77 26.26
N ARG A 251 4.63 -12.34 27.02
CA ARG A 251 3.75 -13.24 27.80
C ARG A 251 2.37 -13.40 27.19
N LEU A 252 2.08 -12.72 26.10
CA LEU A 252 0.76 -12.78 25.48
C LEU A 252 0.59 -14.08 24.70
N ARG A 253 -0.63 -14.62 24.78
CA ARG A 253 -1.13 -15.71 23.97
C ARG A 253 -2.15 -15.13 23.01
N ALA A 254 -2.24 -15.72 21.85
CA ALA A 254 -3.29 -15.40 20.88
C ALA A 254 -3.79 -16.69 20.22
N THR A 255 -5.09 -16.78 20.06
CA THR A 255 -5.71 -17.86 19.29
C THR A 255 -5.94 -17.33 17.87
N VAL A 256 -5.17 -17.87 16.92
CA VAL A 256 -5.33 -17.58 15.49
C VAL A 256 -6.44 -18.43 14.90
N PHE A 257 -7.07 -17.91 13.84
CA PHE A 257 -8.07 -18.67 13.11
C PHE A 257 -8.01 -18.39 11.60
N HIS A 258 -8.36 -19.42 10.83
CA HIS A 258 -8.65 -19.35 9.41
C HIS A 258 -9.82 -20.25 9.11
N LEU A 259 -10.98 -19.64 8.85
CA LEU A 259 -12.22 -20.35 8.48
C LEU A 259 -12.54 -20.03 7.03
N THR A 260 -12.92 -21.06 6.24
CA THR A 260 -13.40 -20.85 4.87
C THR A 260 -14.83 -21.37 4.72
N TYR A 261 -15.64 -20.63 3.98
CA TYR A 261 -17.03 -20.94 3.73
C TYR A 261 -17.36 -20.88 2.24
N PRO A 262 -18.36 -21.64 1.78
CA PRO A 262 -18.93 -21.42 0.47
C PRO A 262 -19.66 -20.04 0.43
N LEU A 263 -19.67 -19.38 -0.73
CA LEU A 263 -20.24 -18.03 -0.85
C LEU A 263 -21.74 -17.92 -0.52
N HIS A 264 -22.50 -19.01 -0.60
CA HIS A 264 -23.92 -18.99 -0.24
C HIS A 264 -24.16 -18.81 1.27
N ALA A 265 -23.17 -19.08 2.11
CA ALA A 265 -23.25 -18.85 3.55
C ALA A 265 -22.82 -17.41 3.96
N ALA A 266 -22.48 -16.56 3.00
CA ALA A 266 -21.83 -15.29 3.30
C ALA A 266 -22.68 -14.35 4.17
N VAL A 267 -23.99 -14.30 3.95
CA VAL A 267 -24.89 -13.44 4.74
C VAL A 267 -24.89 -13.90 6.20
N ASP A 268 -25.19 -15.18 6.45
CA ASP A 268 -25.24 -15.73 7.79
C ASP A 268 -23.89 -15.59 8.52
N VAL A 269 -22.77 -15.82 7.81
CA VAL A 269 -21.41 -15.69 8.37
C VAL A 269 -21.13 -14.24 8.78
N LEU A 270 -21.52 -13.26 7.98
CA LEU A 270 -21.27 -11.84 8.30
C LEU A 270 -22.19 -11.33 9.43
N GLU A 271 -23.43 -11.85 9.55
CA GLU A 271 -24.33 -11.55 10.66
C GLU A 271 -23.77 -12.07 11.99
N GLU A 272 -23.35 -13.34 12.03
CA GLU A 272 -22.72 -13.91 13.23
C GLU A 272 -21.38 -13.23 13.58
N LEU A 273 -20.60 -12.84 12.59
CA LEU A 273 -19.36 -12.11 12.80
C LEU A 273 -19.62 -10.70 13.38
N ARG A 274 -20.68 -10.04 12.95
CA ARG A 274 -21.10 -8.75 13.50
C ARG A 274 -21.36 -8.85 14.99
N ASP A 275 -22.15 -9.84 15.42
CA ASP A 275 -22.49 -10.06 16.83
C ASP A 275 -21.23 -10.32 17.67
N ILE A 276 -20.24 -11.04 17.11
CA ILE A 276 -18.94 -11.26 17.77
C ILE A 276 -18.19 -9.94 17.97
N LEU A 277 -18.12 -9.10 16.95
CA LEU A 277 -17.41 -7.82 17.01
C LEU A 277 -18.13 -6.78 17.90
N ASP A 278 -19.46 -6.74 17.84
CA ASP A 278 -20.28 -5.83 18.66
C ASP A 278 -20.23 -6.18 20.16
N THR A 279 -19.96 -7.44 20.49
CA THR A 279 -19.80 -7.93 21.87
C THR A 279 -18.36 -7.98 22.38
N ASP A 280 -17.38 -7.66 21.53
CA ASP A 280 -15.96 -7.67 21.89
C ASP A 280 -15.56 -6.42 22.68
N ARG A 281 -15.85 -6.43 23.99
CA ARG A 281 -15.62 -5.28 24.89
C ARG A 281 -14.15 -4.97 25.15
N ASP A 282 -13.28 -5.98 25.06
CA ASP A 282 -11.86 -5.87 25.34
C ASP A 282 -11.04 -5.51 24.10
N ASN A 283 -11.69 -5.44 22.91
CA ASN A 283 -11.06 -5.25 21.62
C ASN A 283 -9.95 -6.26 21.31
N ASP A 284 -10.09 -7.47 21.85
CA ASP A 284 -9.09 -8.54 21.72
C ASP A 284 -9.17 -9.27 20.38
N PHE A 285 -10.27 -9.07 19.67
CA PHE A 285 -10.58 -9.78 18.43
C PHE A 285 -10.34 -8.91 17.21
N ASP A 286 -9.56 -9.42 16.28
CA ASP A 286 -9.30 -8.77 14.98
C ASP A 286 -9.47 -9.75 13.83
N VAL A 287 -10.07 -9.30 12.73
CA VAL A 287 -10.43 -10.17 11.61
C VAL A 287 -10.36 -9.45 10.26
N ARG A 288 -9.95 -10.19 9.26
CA ARG A 288 -10.14 -9.87 7.84
C ARG A 288 -11.11 -10.83 7.21
N VAL A 289 -12.07 -10.30 6.47
CA VAL A 289 -13.06 -11.05 5.70
C VAL A 289 -12.68 -10.97 4.23
N GLY A 290 -12.36 -12.09 3.62
CA GLY A 290 -11.92 -12.15 2.22
C GLY A 290 -12.93 -12.89 1.34
N PHE A 291 -13.52 -12.18 0.38
CA PHE A 291 -14.24 -12.78 -0.74
C PHE A 291 -13.26 -12.88 -1.89
N ARG A 292 -12.99 -14.08 -2.40
CA ARG A 292 -11.96 -14.27 -3.42
C ARG A 292 -12.38 -15.28 -4.48
N HIS A 293 -12.18 -14.89 -5.76
CA HIS A 293 -12.18 -15.81 -6.90
C HIS A 293 -10.73 -16.11 -7.31
N ALA A 294 -10.32 -17.36 -7.25
CA ALA A 294 -8.94 -17.78 -7.46
C ALA A 294 -8.51 -17.88 -8.94
N GLY A 295 -9.43 -17.60 -9.87
CA GLY A 295 -9.17 -17.66 -11.32
C GLY A 295 -9.18 -19.07 -11.93
N ASP A 296 -9.48 -20.09 -11.15
CA ASP A 296 -9.62 -21.49 -11.56
C ASP A 296 -11.05 -22.03 -11.40
N GLY A 297 -12.02 -21.13 -11.19
CA GLY A 297 -13.41 -21.45 -10.89
C GLY A 297 -13.72 -21.53 -9.39
N THR A 298 -12.70 -21.54 -8.52
CA THR A 298 -12.92 -21.55 -7.07
C THR A 298 -13.22 -20.14 -6.55
N ALA A 299 -14.36 -20.01 -5.89
CA ALA A 299 -14.78 -18.77 -5.24
C ALA A 299 -15.18 -19.07 -3.79
N THR A 300 -14.56 -18.35 -2.84
CA THR A 300 -14.67 -18.62 -1.41
C THR A 300 -14.85 -17.33 -0.61
N LEU A 301 -15.42 -17.50 0.59
CA LEU A 301 -15.37 -16.56 1.70
C LEU A 301 -14.39 -17.09 2.75
N ALA A 302 -13.48 -16.25 3.24
CA ALA A 302 -12.54 -16.62 4.29
C ALA A 302 -12.59 -15.61 5.43
N LEU A 303 -12.52 -16.08 6.66
CA LEU A 303 -12.25 -15.29 7.87
C LEU A 303 -10.85 -15.64 8.34
N LEU A 304 -9.97 -14.66 8.39
CA LEU A 304 -8.60 -14.79 8.89
C LEU A 304 -8.37 -13.77 9.99
N GLY A 305 -7.87 -14.21 11.14
CA GLY A 305 -7.61 -13.29 12.23
C GLY A 305 -7.08 -13.94 13.48
N GLN A 306 -7.20 -13.22 14.58
CA GLN A 306 -6.82 -13.70 15.89
C GLN A 306 -7.69 -13.08 16.99
N ARG A 307 -7.68 -13.72 18.13
CA ARG A 307 -8.11 -13.16 19.42
C ARG A 307 -6.95 -13.27 20.41
N LEU A 308 -6.64 -12.21 21.14
CA LEU A 308 -5.71 -12.29 22.27
C LEU A 308 -6.36 -13.13 23.37
N GLY A 309 -5.66 -14.16 23.85
CA GLY A 309 -6.15 -15.11 24.86
C GLY A 309 -6.19 -16.56 24.37
N ASP A 310 -6.88 -17.39 25.17
CA ASP A 310 -6.95 -18.84 25.02
C ASP A 310 -7.91 -19.30 23.92
N GLU A 311 -7.73 -20.56 23.49
CA GLU A 311 -8.54 -21.21 22.46
C GLU A 311 -9.99 -21.41 22.92
N ASP A 312 -10.22 -21.83 24.16
CA ASP A 312 -11.56 -22.06 24.70
C ASP A 312 -12.41 -20.79 24.65
N GLY A 313 -11.83 -19.64 24.94
CA GLY A 313 -12.50 -18.35 24.85
C GLY A 313 -12.94 -18.00 23.43
N LEU A 314 -12.11 -18.32 22.43
CA LEU A 314 -12.48 -18.14 21.04
C LEU A 314 -13.53 -19.15 20.58
N LEU A 315 -13.38 -20.43 20.92
CA LEU A 315 -14.34 -21.47 20.55
C LEU A 315 -15.75 -21.20 21.06
N ARG A 316 -15.88 -20.68 22.31
CA ARG A 316 -17.18 -20.24 22.84
C ARG A 316 -17.80 -19.12 21.99
N ARG A 317 -17.02 -18.13 21.60
CA ARG A 317 -17.49 -17.03 20.74
C ARG A 317 -17.82 -17.50 19.31
N PHE A 318 -17.06 -18.47 18.80
CA PHE A 318 -17.21 -18.99 17.45
C PHE A 318 -18.27 -20.11 17.33
N ALA A 319 -18.90 -20.52 18.40
CA ALA A 319 -19.91 -21.58 18.34
C ALA A 319 -21.02 -21.30 17.30
N PRO A 320 -21.55 -20.05 17.11
CA PRO A 320 -22.47 -19.76 16.02
C PRO A 320 -21.84 -19.93 14.64
N LEU A 321 -20.66 -19.38 14.39
CA LEU A 321 -19.94 -19.51 13.12
C LEU A 321 -19.65 -20.98 12.77
N LEU A 322 -19.22 -21.79 13.74
CA LEU A 322 -18.92 -23.21 13.54
C LEU A 322 -20.17 -24.04 13.21
N ARG A 323 -21.36 -23.65 13.71
CA ARG A 323 -22.64 -24.27 13.31
C ARG A 323 -22.96 -24.08 11.82
N LEU A 324 -22.43 -23.04 11.18
CA LEU A 324 -22.55 -22.80 9.73
C LEU A 324 -21.64 -23.73 8.89
N ARG A 325 -20.90 -24.63 9.54
CA ARG A 325 -20.09 -25.69 8.92
C ARG A 325 -19.07 -25.16 7.91
N PRO A 326 -18.00 -24.48 8.36
CA PRO A 326 -16.93 -24.04 7.47
C PRO A 326 -16.36 -25.24 6.68
N ALA A 327 -16.03 -25.03 5.42
CA ALA A 327 -15.38 -26.04 4.57
C ALA A 327 -13.96 -26.37 5.07
N GLN A 328 -13.30 -25.38 5.69
CA GLN A 328 -12.02 -25.56 6.40
C GLN A 328 -12.05 -24.72 7.67
N ALA A 329 -11.48 -25.25 8.73
CA ALA A 329 -11.31 -24.57 10.00
C ALA A 329 -9.93 -24.87 10.58
N VAL A 330 -9.14 -23.81 10.80
CA VAL A 330 -7.94 -23.82 11.61
C VAL A 330 -8.21 -22.89 12.77
N ILE A 331 -8.10 -23.37 14.00
CA ILE A 331 -8.21 -22.58 15.23
C ILE A 331 -7.11 -23.11 16.16
N GLU A 332 -6.15 -22.28 16.55
CA GLU A 332 -5.00 -22.71 17.31
C GLU A 332 -4.52 -21.62 18.26
N GLU A 333 -4.33 -21.98 19.53
CA GLU A 333 -3.67 -21.11 20.50
C GLU A 333 -2.15 -21.15 20.30
N ARG A 334 -1.54 -19.98 20.25
CA ARG A 334 -0.10 -19.79 20.02
C ARG A 334 0.47 -18.75 20.97
N GLY A 335 1.79 -18.74 21.16
CA GLY A 335 2.49 -17.57 21.69
C GLY A 335 2.37 -16.42 20.69
N PHE A 336 2.37 -15.17 21.19
CA PHE A 336 2.10 -13.98 20.36
C PHE A 336 2.88 -13.95 19.04
N TRP A 337 4.20 -14.13 19.05
CA TRP A 337 5.01 -14.08 17.83
C TRP A 337 4.72 -15.21 16.85
N SER A 338 4.42 -16.42 17.36
CA SER A 338 4.00 -17.53 16.50
C SER A 338 2.62 -17.27 15.88
N ALA A 339 1.75 -16.53 16.57
CA ALA A 339 0.48 -16.07 16.02
C ALA A 339 0.71 -15.04 14.90
N GLN A 340 1.64 -14.09 15.09
CA GLN A 340 2.00 -13.14 14.04
C GLN A 340 2.63 -13.83 12.82
N ASP A 341 3.46 -14.86 13.01
CA ASP A 341 4.02 -15.67 11.92
C ASP A 341 2.92 -16.38 11.11
N PHE A 342 1.88 -16.89 11.77
CA PHE A 342 0.70 -17.50 11.10
C PHE A 342 -0.06 -16.48 10.23
N LEU A 343 -0.18 -15.25 10.72
CA LEU A 343 -0.90 -14.17 10.04
C LEU A 343 -0.07 -13.51 8.93
N MET A 344 1.26 -13.69 8.94
CA MET A 344 2.15 -13.12 7.93
C MET A 344 1.93 -13.77 6.57
N GLU A 345 1.81 -12.97 5.53
CA GLU A 345 1.71 -13.49 4.17
C GLU A 345 3.01 -14.16 3.71
N THR A 346 2.87 -15.27 2.99
CA THR A 346 4.02 -15.87 2.30
C THR A 346 4.30 -15.05 1.04
N PRO A 347 5.55 -14.57 0.84
CA PRO A 347 5.92 -13.87 -0.38
C PRO A 347 5.67 -14.73 -1.62
N GLY A 348 5.07 -14.13 -2.62
CA GLY A 348 4.81 -14.75 -3.92
C GLY A 348 5.55 -14.04 -5.06
N PRO A 349 5.42 -14.53 -6.30
CA PRO A 349 5.92 -13.82 -7.47
C PRO A 349 5.21 -12.47 -7.58
N LYS A 350 5.96 -11.43 -7.98
CA LYS A 350 5.39 -10.11 -8.18
C LYS A 350 4.40 -10.11 -9.33
N GLU A 351 3.23 -9.57 -9.10
CA GLU A 351 2.13 -9.48 -10.07
C GLU A 351 1.80 -8.02 -10.38
N ALA A 352 1.09 -7.83 -11.48
CA ALA A 352 0.40 -6.57 -11.75
C ALA A 352 -0.96 -6.60 -11.05
N TYR A 353 -1.36 -5.48 -10.46
CA TYR A 353 -2.65 -5.40 -9.77
C TYR A 353 -3.26 -3.99 -9.83
N ALA A 354 -4.55 -3.94 -9.60
CA ALA A 354 -5.31 -2.72 -9.38
C ALA A 354 -6.23 -2.91 -8.17
N SER A 355 -6.34 -1.85 -7.39
CA SER A 355 -7.18 -1.81 -6.22
C SER A 355 -7.97 -0.51 -6.17
N LYS A 356 -9.14 -0.58 -5.55
CA LYS A 356 -10.00 0.53 -5.14
C LYS A 356 -10.42 0.28 -3.71
N SER A 357 -10.68 1.32 -2.94
CA SER A 357 -11.10 1.16 -1.56
C SER A 357 -12.36 1.93 -1.22
N LEU A 358 -13.06 1.46 -0.21
CA LEU A 358 -14.17 2.15 0.45
C LEU A 358 -14.01 2.05 1.96
N VAL A 359 -14.46 3.09 2.67
CA VAL A 359 -14.39 3.14 4.14
C VAL A 359 -15.77 3.50 4.69
N PRO A 360 -16.68 2.52 4.84
CA PRO A 360 -18.00 2.73 5.41
C PRO A 360 -17.94 2.84 6.95
N ASN A 361 -18.79 3.71 7.51
CA ASN A 361 -19.03 3.79 8.95
C ASN A 361 -20.08 2.78 9.44
N GLN A 362 -20.67 2.02 8.53
CA GLN A 362 -21.72 1.04 8.83
C GLN A 362 -21.32 -0.35 8.35
N TRP A 363 -21.85 -1.34 9.02
CA TRP A 363 -21.77 -2.72 8.60
C TRP A 363 -22.47 -2.92 7.25
N PRO A 364 -21.93 -3.77 6.36
CA PRO A 364 -22.63 -4.15 5.14
C PRO A 364 -23.87 -4.95 5.51
N GLY A 365 -25.04 -4.46 5.08
CA GLY A 365 -26.30 -5.20 5.25
C GLY A 365 -26.36 -6.46 4.38
N PRO A 366 -27.35 -7.36 4.61
CA PRO A 366 -27.52 -8.63 3.90
C PRO A 366 -27.45 -8.49 2.38
N ASP A 367 -28.13 -7.50 1.80
CA ASP A 367 -28.12 -7.26 0.35
C ASP A 367 -26.73 -6.88 -0.18
N THR A 368 -25.95 -6.13 0.61
CA THR A 368 -24.57 -5.77 0.26
C THR A 368 -23.67 -7.01 0.26
N VAL A 369 -23.79 -7.84 1.28
CA VAL A 369 -23.02 -9.08 1.40
C VAL A 369 -23.38 -10.05 0.27
N ALA A 370 -24.67 -10.20 -0.03
CA ALA A 370 -25.13 -11.01 -1.15
C ALA A 370 -24.58 -10.49 -2.50
N ALA A 371 -24.57 -9.17 -2.70
CA ALA A 371 -24.01 -8.57 -3.92
C ALA A 371 -22.50 -8.79 -4.05
N ILE A 372 -21.73 -8.76 -2.94
CA ILE A 372 -20.30 -9.12 -2.95
C ILE A 372 -20.12 -10.60 -3.32
N ALA A 373 -20.90 -11.49 -2.71
CA ALA A 373 -20.84 -12.92 -2.98
C ALA A 373 -21.17 -13.23 -4.44
N ASP A 374 -22.20 -12.60 -5.00
CA ASP A 374 -22.60 -12.75 -6.40
C ASP A 374 -21.55 -12.24 -7.37
N TRP A 375 -20.98 -11.03 -7.11
CA TRP A 375 -19.89 -10.52 -7.91
C TRP A 375 -18.68 -11.47 -7.88
N THR A 376 -18.32 -11.99 -6.69
CA THR A 376 -17.20 -12.91 -6.54
C THR A 376 -17.42 -14.20 -7.30
N ARG A 377 -18.64 -14.77 -7.23
CA ARG A 377 -19.01 -16.00 -7.95
C ARG A 377 -18.93 -15.83 -9.45
N ASN A 378 -19.38 -14.66 -9.95
CA ASN A 378 -19.47 -14.36 -11.39
C ASN A 378 -18.24 -13.64 -11.94
N TRP A 379 -17.14 -13.59 -11.19
CA TRP A 379 -15.90 -13.00 -11.63
C TRP A 379 -15.31 -13.78 -12.82
N HIS A 380 -14.86 -13.05 -13.84
CA HIS A 380 -14.28 -13.61 -15.06
C HIS A 380 -12.77 -13.36 -15.13
N PRO A 381 -11.91 -14.36 -14.90
CA PRO A 381 -10.45 -14.21 -14.89
C PRO A 381 -9.84 -13.90 -16.27
N GLY A 382 -10.59 -14.17 -17.36
CA GLY A 382 -10.05 -14.13 -18.71
C GLY A 382 -9.11 -15.31 -19.01
N PRO A 383 -8.38 -15.26 -20.14
CA PRO A 383 -7.49 -16.35 -20.59
C PRO A 383 -6.17 -16.39 -19.80
N GLY A 384 -6.19 -16.52 -18.54
CA GLY A 384 -5.02 -16.57 -17.65
C GLY A 384 -5.49 -16.60 -16.21
N ARG A 385 -4.68 -17.10 -15.29
CA ARG A 385 -5.05 -17.13 -13.88
C ARG A 385 -4.94 -15.75 -13.26
N SER A 386 -5.99 -14.93 -13.41
CA SER A 386 -6.17 -13.68 -12.66
C SER A 386 -7.02 -13.95 -11.44
N THR A 387 -6.92 -13.11 -10.42
CA THR A 387 -7.76 -13.21 -9.22
C THR A 387 -8.55 -11.93 -9.03
N GLY A 388 -9.79 -12.08 -8.54
CA GLY A 388 -10.63 -10.97 -8.10
C GLY A 388 -10.96 -11.12 -6.63
N TYR A 389 -11.01 -10.02 -5.89
CA TYR A 389 -11.27 -10.07 -4.46
C TYR A 389 -11.95 -8.82 -3.92
N VAL A 390 -12.65 -9.02 -2.81
CA VAL A 390 -13.12 -7.96 -1.90
C VAL A 390 -12.67 -8.37 -0.50
N THR A 391 -11.84 -7.56 0.13
CA THR A 391 -11.34 -7.82 1.49
C THR A 391 -11.82 -6.71 2.42
N LEU A 392 -12.46 -7.09 3.53
CA LEU A 392 -12.91 -6.19 4.58
C LEU A 392 -11.95 -6.31 5.77
N PHE A 393 -11.36 -5.20 6.19
CA PHE A 393 -10.52 -5.09 7.37
C PHE A 393 -11.38 -4.51 8.49
N ALA A 394 -11.63 -5.28 9.55
CA ALA A 394 -12.44 -4.82 10.66
C ALA A 394 -11.79 -3.63 11.36
N MET A 395 -12.59 -2.62 11.65
CA MET A 395 -12.18 -1.41 12.36
C MET A 395 -12.88 -1.31 13.72
N GLY A 396 -12.86 -0.16 14.36
CA GLY A 396 -13.43 0.06 15.68
C GLY A 396 -12.42 -0.24 16.81
N GLY A 397 -12.91 -0.44 18.03
CA GLY A 397 -12.01 -0.59 19.19
C GLY A 397 -11.13 0.64 19.39
N ASP A 398 -9.83 0.44 19.64
CA ASP A 398 -8.87 1.53 19.89
C ASP A 398 -8.70 2.48 18.69
N THR A 399 -8.95 2.01 17.45
CA THR A 399 -8.89 2.89 16.27
C THR A 399 -9.95 3.99 16.29
N ALA A 400 -11.08 3.76 16.98
CA ALA A 400 -12.20 4.68 17.12
C ALA A 400 -12.10 5.62 18.35
N THR A 401 -11.08 5.47 19.17
CA THR A 401 -10.94 6.30 20.39
C THR A 401 -10.47 7.72 20.11
N ARG A 402 -9.88 7.94 18.93
CA ARG A 402 -9.40 9.26 18.50
C ARG A 402 -10.44 9.99 17.68
N ARG A 403 -10.48 11.33 17.82
CA ARG A 403 -11.28 12.15 16.91
C ARG A 403 -10.68 12.15 15.49
N PRO A 404 -11.50 12.37 14.43
CA PRO A 404 -11.03 12.41 13.05
C PRO A 404 -9.94 13.45 12.76
N ASP A 405 -9.82 14.50 13.57
CA ASP A 405 -8.87 15.61 13.43
C ASP A 405 -7.61 15.51 14.29
N GLU A 406 -7.51 14.52 15.20
CA GLU A 406 -6.34 14.33 16.07
C GLU A 406 -5.09 13.85 15.32
N THR A 407 -5.28 13.19 14.20
CA THR A 407 -4.22 12.83 13.24
C THR A 407 -4.70 13.17 11.82
N ALA A 408 -3.82 13.08 10.84
CA ALA A 408 -4.24 13.30 9.46
C ALA A 408 -5.12 12.17 8.88
N TYR A 409 -5.18 10.99 9.53
CA TYR A 409 -6.08 9.90 9.18
C TYR A 409 -7.51 10.18 9.71
N PRO A 410 -8.53 10.42 8.84
CA PRO A 410 -9.82 10.92 9.30
C PRO A 410 -10.85 9.83 9.63
N HIS A 411 -10.66 8.58 9.14
CA HIS A 411 -11.72 7.56 9.12
C HIS A 411 -11.80 6.79 10.44
N ARG A 412 -12.04 7.50 11.55
CA ARG A 412 -12.02 6.94 12.91
C ARG A 412 -13.30 6.16 13.26
N GLU A 413 -14.41 6.52 12.63
CA GLU A 413 -15.72 5.87 12.83
C GLU A 413 -15.96 4.70 11.88
N ALA A 414 -14.95 4.31 11.11
CA ALA A 414 -15.08 3.25 10.14
C ALA A 414 -15.46 1.91 10.78
N ALA A 415 -16.45 1.21 10.22
CA ALA A 415 -16.72 -0.20 10.53
C ALA A 415 -15.70 -1.11 9.84
N PHE A 416 -15.33 -0.76 8.60
CA PHE A 416 -14.33 -1.47 7.80
C PHE A 416 -13.50 -0.53 6.94
N VAL A 417 -12.29 -0.97 6.60
CA VAL A 417 -11.61 -0.56 5.36
C VAL A 417 -11.81 -1.70 4.37
N ILE A 418 -12.33 -1.41 3.18
CA ILE A 418 -12.61 -2.41 2.15
C ILE A 418 -11.64 -2.21 0.99
N ASP A 419 -10.92 -3.28 0.62
CA ASP A 419 -10.06 -3.37 -0.56
C ASP A 419 -10.74 -4.20 -1.65
N ILE A 420 -10.92 -3.62 -2.83
CA ILE A 420 -11.60 -4.23 -3.98
C ILE A 420 -10.59 -4.31 -5.11
N GLY A 421 -10.13 -5.48 -5.45
CA GLY A 421 -8.99 -5.58 -6.35
C GLY A 421 -8.97 -6.78 -7.27
N THR A 422 -7.98 -6.73 -8.14
CA THR A 422 -7.66 -7.79 -9.09
C THR A 422 -6.16 -7.88 -9.29
N HIS A 423 -5.66 -9.10 -9.40
CA HIS A 423 -4.28 -9.40 -9.76
C HIS A 423 -4.21 -10.12 -11.09
N TRP A 424 -3.14 -9.85 -11.86
CA TRP A 424 -2.87 -10.55 -13.10
C TRP A 424 -1.36 -10.67 -13.36
N LYS A 425 -0.99 -11.63 -14.21
CA LYS A 425 0.41 -11.82 -14.61
C LYS A 425 0.86 -10.62 -15.47
N PRO A 426 2.09 -10.15 -15.34
CA PRO A 426 2.60 -8.99 -16.12
C PRO A 426 2.45 -9.14 -17.63
N ALA A 427 2.47 -10.37 -18.15
CA ALA A 427 2.30 -10.67 -19.59
C ALA A 427 0.84 -10.80 -20.04
N ALA A 428 -0.16 -10.47 -19.21
CA ALA A 428 -1.57 -10.57 -19.58
C ALA A 428 -1.91 -9.66 -20.77
N PRO A 429 -2.70 -10.14 -21.76
CA PRO A 429 -3.10 -9.35 -22.91
C PRO A 429 -3.84 -8.07 -22.52
N PRO A 430 -3.65 -6.94 -23.22
CA PRO A 430 -4.33 -5.67 -22.89
C PRO A 430 -5.86 -5.76 -22.84
N ALA A 431 -6.48 -6.58 -23.67
CA ALA A 431 -7.93 -6.80 -23.64
C ALA A 431 -8.38 -7.45 -22.32
N GLN A 432 -7.65 -8.45 -21.85
CA GLN A 432 -7.90 -9.08 -20.54
C GLN A 432 -7.78 -8.05 -19.41
N VAL A 433 -6.69 -7.29 -19.39
CA VAL A 433 -6.46 -6.26 -18.36
C VAL A 433 -7.60 -5.25 -18.33
N ARG A 434 -8.09 -4.79 -19.51
CA ARG A 434 -9.26 -3.89 -19.57
C ARG A 434 -10.49 -4.51 -18.92
N GLY A 435 -10.82 -5.76 -19.26
CA GLY A 435 -11.97 -6.47 -18.65
C GLY A 435 -11.84 -6.64 -17.15
N LEU A 436 -10.65 -6.95 -16.63
CA LEU A 436 -10.39 -7.04 -15.18
C LEU A 436 -10.60 -5.69 -14.48
N LEU A 437 -10.09 -4.60 -15.06
CA LEU A 437 -10.27 -3.25 -14.52
C LEU A 437 -11.74 -2.80 -14.57
N GLU A 438 -12.48 -3.16 -15.61
CA GLU A 438 -13.93 -2.89 -15.74
C GLU A 438 -14.73 -3.60 -14.65
N GLN A 439 -14.47 -4.89 -14.40
CA GLN A 439 -15.09 -5.65 -13.31
C GLN A 439 -14.79 -5.04 -11.94
N THR A 440 -13.55 -4.62 -11.70
CA THR A 440 -13.16 -3.97 -10.43
C THR A 440 -13.87 -2.61 -10.26
N ARG A 441 -13.98 -1.81 -11.33
CA ARG A 441 -14.75 -0.55 -11.31
C ARG A 441 -16.23 -0.79 -11.04
N ALA A 442 -16.81 -1.81 -11.67
CA ALA A 442 -18.22 -2.17 -11.47
C ALA A 442 -18.51 -2.58 -10.02
N ALA A 443 -17.64 -3.41 -9.41
CA ALA A 443 -17.73 -3.77 -8.00
C ALA A 443 -17.63 -2.55 -7.08
N HIS A 444 -16.65 -1.71 -7.29
CA HIS A 444 -16.48 -0.48 -6.51
C HIS A 444 -17.72 0.43 -6.62
N HIS A 445 -18.24 0.63 -7.84
CA HIS A 445 -19.43 1.45 -8.06
C HIS A 445 -20.68 0.85 -7.41
N MET A 446 -20.85 -0.46 -7.49
CA MET A 446 -21.93 -1.19 -6.82
C MET A 446 -21.83 -1.00 -5.30
N LEU A 447 -20.68 -1.30 -4.70
CA LEU A 447 -20.47 -1.21 -3.26
C LEU A 447 -20.58 0.22 -2.73
N ARG A 448 -20.07 1.22 -3.46
CA ARG A 448 -20.21 2.63 -3.13
C ARG A 448 -21.67 3.04 -2.93
N ARG A 449 -22.60 2.53 -3.78
CA ARG A 449 -24.04 2.80 -3.66
C ARG A 449 -24.67 2.05 -2.48
N HIS A 450 -24.33 0.76 -2.31
CA HIS A 450 -24.86 -0.05 -1.22
C HIS A 450 -24.44 0.48 0.16
N LEU A 451 -23.19 0.92 0.28
CA LEU A 451 -22.60 1.41 1.53
C LEU A 451 -22.78 2.92 1.73
N ASN A 452 -23.31 3.63 0.74
CA ASN A 452 -23.49 5.07 0.76
C ASN A 452 -22.26 5.85 1.26
N THR A 453 -21.08 5.52 0.71
CA THR A 453 -19.83 6.15 1.10
C THR A 453 -18.95 6.46 -0.11
N ASP A 454 -18.26 7.61 -0.05
CA ASP A 454 -17.20 8.01 -0.98
C ASP A 454 -15.82 7.96 -0.31
N ALA A 455 -15.78 7.69 1.00
CA ALA A 455 -14.53 7.60 1.76
C ALA A 455 -13.68 6.44 1.26
N ALA A 456 -12.36 6.67 1.17
CA ALA A 456 -11.39 5.71 0.68
C ALA A 456 -10.11 5.75 1.53
N TYR A 457 -9.32 4.70 1.46
CA TYR A 457 -8.09 4.58 2.23
C TYR A 457 -6.86 4.96 1.40
N VAL A 458 -6.08 5.91 1.92
CA VAL A 458 -4.95 6.50 1.17
C VAL A 458 -3.82 5.52 0.88
N ASN A 459 -3.65 4.46 1.68
CA ASN A 459 -2.66 3.41 1.41
C ASN A 459 -3.14 2.38 0.37
N PHE A 460 -4.41 2.43 -0.06
CA PHE A 460 -4.93 1.74 -1.23
C PHE A 460 -5.24 2.76 -2.34
N PRO A 461 -4.22 3.52 -2.81
CA PRO A 461 -4.46 4.62 -3.72
C PRO A 461 -4.99 4.13 -5.07
N ASP A 462 -6.07 4.79 -5.52
CA ASP A 462 -6.73 4.55 -6.80
C ASP A 462 -6.46 5.72 -7.75
N PRO A 463 -5.67 5.54 -8.83
CA PRO A 463 -5.41 6.60 -9.80
C PRO A 463 -6.65 7.12 -10.54
N ASP A 464 -7.73 6.33 -10.58
CA ASP A 464 -9.00 6.71 -11.22
C ASP A 464 -9.88 7.60 -10.30
N LEU A 465 -9.56 7.69 -9.00
CA LEU A 465 -10.37 8.42 -8.01
C LEU A 465 -10.21 9.94 -8.20
N ARG A 466 -11.26 10.59 -8.70
CA ARG A 466 -11.22 12.03 -9.00
C ARG A 466 -11.28 12.91 -7.76
N ASP A 467 -12.21 12.63 -6.83
CA ASP A 467 -12.37 13.38 -5.59
C ASP A 467 -11.54 12.77 -4.43
N TRP A 468 -10.29 12.40 -4.74
CA TRP A 468 -9.40 11.73 -3.79
C TRP A 468 -9.08 12.56 -2.54
N ARG A 469 -9.13 13.91 -2.64
CA ARG A 469 -8.86 14.80 -1.52
C ARG A 469 -9.85 14.57 -0.39
N ARG A 470 -11.14 14.62 -0.72
CA ARG A 470 -12.22 14.38 0.21
C ARG A 470 -12.28 12.90 0.63
N ALA A 471 -12.11 11.99 -0.34
CA ALA A 471 -12.20 10.57 -0.08
C ALA A 471 -11.13 10.07 0.89
N TYR A 472 -9.86 10.50 0.74
CA TYR A 472 -8.76 10.07 1.60
C TYR A 472 -8.66 10.85 2.91
N TYR A 473 -8.95 12.15 2.88
CA TYR A 473 -8.59 13.05 4.00
C TYR A 473 -9.79 13.74 4.66
N GLY A 474 -11.00 13.59 4.11
CA GLY A 474 -12.20 14.22 4.66
C GLY A 474 -12.01 15.70 4.93
N GLY A 475 -12.33 16.16 6.15
CA GLY A 475 -12.13 17.54 6.60
C GLY A 475 -10.69 17.92 6.89
N ASN A 476 -9.73 16.98 6.85
CA ASN A 476 -8.32 17.25 7.17
C ASN A 476 -7.50 17.79 5.98
N TYR A 477 -8.07 17.79 4.76
CA TYR A 477 -7.31 18.12 3.56
C TYR A 477 -6.74 19.53 3.56
N ASP A 478 -7.50 20.53 3.96
CA ASP A 478 -7.04 21.93 3.95
C ASP A 478 -5.87 22.16 4.92
N ARG A 479 -5.93 21.55 6.11
CA ARG A 479 -4.81 21.57 7.06
C ARG A 479 -3.55 20.89 6.48
N LEU A 480 -3.70 19.78 5.74
CA LEU A 480 -2.59 19.15 5.03
C LEU A 480 -1.97 20.08 3.97
N VAL A 481 -2.81 20.86 3.26
CA VAL A 481 -2.32 21.86 2.29
C VAL A 481 -1.51 22.95 2.97
N ASP A 482 -1.91 23.41 4.15
CA ASP A 482 -1.15 24.41 4.91
C ASP A 482 0.20 23.86 5.39
N VAL A 483 0.23 22.62 5.89
CA VAL A 483 1.49 21.93 6.23
C VAL A 483 2.38 21.79 4.98
N LYS A 484 1.79 21.41 3.85
CA LYS A 484 2.53 21.29 2.57
C LYS A 484 3.17 22.62 2.17
N ARG A 485 2.43 23.72 2.23
CA ARG A 485 2.94 25.06 1.89
C ARG A 485 4.10 25.48 2.79
N ARG A 486 4.06 25.10 4.05
CA ARG A 486 5.11 25.41 5.03
C ARG A 486 6.41 24.64 4.78
N TYR A 487 6.32 23.32 4.52
CA TYR A 487 7.50 22.43 4.50
C TYR A 487 7.96 22.03 3.09
N ASP A 488 7.14 22.26 2.07
CA ASP A 488 7.50 22.04 0.66
C ASP A 488 6.82 23.07 -0.26
N PRO A 489 7.13 24.37 -0.09
CA PRO A 489 6.48 25.46 -0.83
C PRO A 489 6.71 25.38 -2.35
N ALA A 490 7.84 24.79 -2.78
CA ALA A 490 8.17 24.60 -4.20
C ALA A 490 7.53 23.33 -4.80
N ALA A 491 6.78 22.55 -4.02
CA ALA A 491 6.18 21.28 -4.42
C ALA A 491 7.18 20.31 -5.08
N LEU A 492 8.36 20.16 -4.47
CA LEU A 492 9.39 19.21 -4.89
C LEU A 492 8.87 17.77 -4.78
N PHE A 493 8.19 17.44 -3.68
CA PHE A 493 7.54 16.15 -3.45
C PHE A 493 6.18 16.14 -4.13
N ARG A 494 6.13 15.55 -5.34
CA ARG A 494 4.94 15.56 -6.19
C ARG A 494 4.69 14.23 -6.90
N TYR A 495 3.45 13.81 -6.88
CA TYR A 495 2.90 12.69 -7.64
C TYR A 495 1.43 12.99 -7.98
N GLN A 496 0.73 12.10 -8.68
CA GLN A 496 -0.61 12.40 -9.21
C GLN A 496 -1.61 12.85 -8.13
N GLN A 497 -1.61 12.23 -6.96
CA GLN A 497 -2.50 12.54 -5.84
C GLN A 497 -1.75 13.16 -4.64
N ALA A 498 -0.67 13.90 -4.89
CA ALA A 498 0.05 14.60 -3.84
C ALA A 498 -0.77 15.75 -3.25
N VAL A 499 -0.65 15.97 -1.94
CA VAL A 499 -1.28 17.10 -1.23
C VAL A 499 -0.85 18.44 -1.86
N GLY A 500 -1.80 19.36 -2.00
CA GLY A 500 -1.56 20.71 -2.55
C GLY A 500 -1.51 20.75 -4.09
N ARG A 501 -1.66 19.64 -4.79
CA ARG A 501 -1.69 19.62 -6.24
C ARG A 501 -3.02 20.19 -6.77
N PRO A 502 -3.02 21.04 -7.83
CA PRO A 502 -4.28 21.45 -8.49
C PRO A 502 -5.11 20.26 -8.95
N GLN A 503 -6.42 20.42 -9.04
CA GLN A 503 -7.26 19.40 -9.70
C GLN A 503 -6.92 19.37 -11.19
N PRO A 504 -6.89 18.17 -11.81
CA PRO A 504 -6.71 18.03 -13.24
C PRO A 504 -7.89 18.60 -14.03
#